data_512f8e98bb01f261f7cac09574f1a874
#
_entry.id   512f8e98bb01f261f7cac09574f1a874
#
_cell.length_a   1.000
_cell.length_b   1.000
_cell.length_c   1.000
_cell.angle_alpha   90.00
_cell.angle_beta   90.00
_cell.angle_gamma   90.00
#
_symmetry.space_group_name_H-M   'P 1'
#
loop_
_entity.id
_entity.type
_entity.pdbx_description
1 polymer ?
#
loop_
_entity_poly.entity_id
_entity_poly.type
_entity_poly.pdbx_seq_one_letter_code
_entity_poly.pdbx_strand_id
1 'polypeptide(L)'
;TEFDVKTMKLKPETERTIWRGTDVKLTEGPHLYKINGYYYLFAAEGGTVYTHQEVVARSKTLDALSFEGMPSNPFITNFDTPRSYLQKQGHGALVDTPSGEWYYASLCGRPWHHDNESFTDPRGWCTLGRETSIQKVEWTEDGWPYIVGGHGGQRYVDAPKDAIETEAPADHSQHDDFMSDTLDLNWNTLRVPFDGKMGKVGGGVLELRGQGSLCNLFDLSLVARRWQAFNFDATVKVEF
;
A
#
# COMPACT_ATOMS: atom_id res chain seq x y z
N THR A 1 -7.95 4.98 22.02
CA THR A 1 -7.83 6.32 22.63
C THR A 1 -8.54 7.34 21.76
N GLU A 2 -9.35 8.24 22.35
CA GLU A 2 -9.98 9.33 21.62
C GLU A 2 -8.98 10.46 21.34
N PHE A 3 -9.16 11.13 20.21
CA PHE A 3 -8.40 12.32 19.83
C PHE A 3 -9.32 13.54 19.87
N ASP A 4 -8.91 14.57 20.60
CA ASP A 4 -9.63 15.82 20.67
C ASP A 4 -9.11 16.77 19.59
N VAL A 5 -9.91 16.98 18.56
CA VAL A 5 -9.57 17.87 17.41
C VAL A 5 -9.46 19.35 17.79
N LYS A 6 -10.07 19.78 18.90
CA LYS A 6 -9.99 21.18 19.34
C LYS A 6 -8.68 21.48 20.04
N THR A 7 -8.23 20.56 20.87
CA THR A 7 -6.98 20.69 21.62
C THR A 7 -5.79 20.05 20.94
N MET A 8 -6.02 19.29 19.86
CA MET A 8 -5.02 18.50 19.12
C MET A 8 -4.26 17.52 20.03
N LYS A 9 -4.98 16.90 20.98
CA LYS A 9 -4.40 15.97 21.97
C LYS A 9 -5.19 14.66 22.06
N LEU A 10 -4.49 13.60 22.43
CA LEU A 10 -5.12 12.34 22.84
C LEU A 10 -5.73 12.52 24.24
N LYS A 11 -6.82 11.76 24.50
CA LYS A 11 -7.45 11.63 25.82
C LYS A 11 -7.07 10.30 26.43
N PRO A 12 -5.99 10.21 27.20
CA PRO A 12 -5.46 8.94 27.73
C PRO A 12 -6.49 8.14 28.55
N GLU A 13 -7.37 8.82 29.25
CA GLU A 13 -8.44 8.21 30.04
C GLU A 13 -9.47 7.43 29.22
N THR A 14 -9.47 7.61 27.91
CA THR A 14 -10.36 6.89 26.98
C THR A 14 -9.68 5.67 26.34
N GLU A 15 -8.45 5.35 26.73
CA GLU A 15 -7.71 4.22 26.20
C GLU A 15 -8.40 2.90 26.54
N ARG A 16 -8.68 2.10 25.51
CA ARG A 16 -9.26 0.77 25.67
C ARG A 16 -8.97 -0.11 24.47
N THR A 17 -8.81 -1.40 24.70
CA THR A 17 -8.74 -2.41 23.64
C THR A 17 -10.16 -2.73 23.19
N ILE A 18 -10.50 -2.38 21.95
CA ILE A 18 -11.81 -2.66 21.36
C ILE A 18 -11.89 -4.03 20.68
N TRP A 19 -10.77 -4.52 20.15
CA TRP A 19 -10.62 -5.83 19.51
C TRP A 19 -9.18 -6.33 19.63
N ARG A 20 -8.96 -7.64 19.49
CA ARG A 20 -7.63 -8.26 19.60
C ARG A 20 -7.12 -8.92 18.32
N GLY A 21 -7.82 -8.74 17.18
CA GLY A 21 -7.48 -9.38 15.93
C GLY A 21 -7.84 -10.87 15.90
N THR A 22 -7.29 -11.56 14.92
CA THR A 22 -7.42 -13.02 14.73
C THR A 22 -6.19 -13.78 15.26
N ASP A 23 -6.16 -15.09 15.08
CA ASP A 23 -5.02 -15.92 15.47
C ASP A 23 -3.78 -15.74 14.60
N VAL A 24 -3.90 -15.05 13.45
CA VAL A 24 -2.77 -14.73 12.57
C VAL A 24 -1.84 -13.70 13.22
N LYS A 25 -2.37 -12.78 14.04
CA LYS A 25 -1.61 -11.78 14.81
C LYS A 25 -0.95 -10.70 13.95
N LEU A 26 -0.14 -9.88 14.59
CA LEU A 26 0.48 -8.69 14.01
C LEU A 26 -0.56 -7.71 13.47
N THR A 27 -1.63 -7.49 14.25
CA THR A 27 -2.73 -6.60 13.87
C THR A 27 -2.25 -5.15 13.92
N GLU A 28 -2.35 -4.44 12.79
CA GLU A 28 -1.86 -3.06 12.61
C GLU A 28 -2.72 -2.27 11.62
N GLY A 29 -2.40 -0.98 11.41
CA GLY A 29 -3.02 -0.13 10.41
C GLY A 29 -4.54 -0.03 10.47
N PRO A 30 -5.15 0.16 11.66
CA PRO A 30 -6.60 0.11 11.78
C PRO A 30 -7.29 1.31 11.16
N HIS A 31 -8.33 1.04 10.38
CA HIS A 31 -9.30 2.03 9.90
C HIS A 31 -10.67 1.77 10.51
N LEU A 32 -11.27 2.81 11.09
CA LEU A 32 -12.58 2.74 11.73
C LEU A 32 -13.61 3.53 10.94
N TYR A 33 -14.68 2.86 10.52
CA TYR A 33 -15.79 3.45 9.75
C TYR A 33 -17.08 3.32 10.54
N LYS A 34 -17.98 4.30 10.39
CA LYS A 34 -19.34 4.21 10.90
C LYS A 34 -20.32 4.13 9.73
N ILE A 35 -20.89 2.94 9.51
CA ILE A 35 -21.72 2.62 8.35
C ILE A 35 -22.98 1.91 8.86
N ASN A 36 -24.16 2.40 8.46
CA ASN A 36 -25.46 1.77 8.79
C ASN A 36 -25.65 1.41 10.27
N GLY A 37 -25.16 2.28 11.17
CA GLY A 37 -25.32 2.11 12.63
C GLY A 37 -24.28 1.19 13.28
N TYR A 38 -23.35 0.62 12.53
CA TYR A 38 -22.23 -0.14 13.03
C TYR A 38 -20.91 0.63 12.89
N TYR A 39 -19.99 0.37 13.80
CA TYR A 39 -18.57 0.69 13.63
C TYR A 39 -17.89 -0.53 13.01
N TYR A 40 -17.26 -0.35 11.86
CA TYR A 40 -16.44 -1.36 11.19
C TYR A 40 -14.98 -1.04 11.41
N LEU A 41 -14.23 -2.01 11.88
CA LEU A 41 -12.79 -1.93 12.05
C LEU A 41 -12.14 -2.81 10.98
N PHE A 42 -11.39 -2.21 10.09
CA PHE A 42 -10.51 -2.88 9.14
C PHE A 42 -9.10 -2.83 9.70
N ALA A 43 -8.38 -3.93 9.67
CA ALA A 43 -7.02 -3.99 10.17
C ALA A 43 -6.18 -5.01 9.40
N ALA A 44 -4.92 -4.65 9.14
CA ALA A 44 -3.97 -5.56 8.54
C ALA A 44 -3.45 -6.58 9.56
N GLU A 45 -3.13 -7.78 9.09
CA GLU A 45 -2.51 -8.84 9.87
C GLU A 45 -1.47 -9.62 9.07
N GLY A 46 -0.67 -10.43 9.76
CA GLY A 46 0.28 -11.36 9.16
C GLY A 46 1.58 -10.73 8.66
N GLY A 47 1.78 -9.42 8.85
CA GLY A 47 2.94 -8.68 8.38
C GLY A 47 2.99 -8.56 6.85
N THR A 48 4.01 -7.90 6.31
CA THR A 48 4.13 -7.56 4.88
C THR A 48 4.72 -8.67 4.00
N VAL A 49 4.61 -9.91 4.42
CA VAL A 49 5.03 -11.11 3.70
C VAL A 49 3.85 -11.78 3.01
N TYR A 50 3.97 -13.03 2.56
CA TYR A 50 2.88 -13.72 1.86
C TYR A 50 1.67 -14.05 2.73
N THR A 51 1.82 -14.04 4.07
CA THR A 51 0.73 -14.19 5.04
C THR A 51 -0.08 -12.90 5.26
N HIS A 52 0.27 -11.82 4.57
CA HIS A 52 -0.41 -10.53 4.68
C HIS A 52 -1.89 -10.66 4.33
N GLN A 53 -2.72 -10.07 5.15
CA GLN A 53 -4.17 -10.07 4.98
C GLN A 53 -4.80 -8.81 5.57
N GLU A 54 -6.04 -8.54 5.19
CA GLU A 54 -6.93 -7.62 5.89
C GLU A 54 -8.04 -8.39 6.56
N VAL A 55 -8.38 -7.98 7.76
CA VAL A 55 -9.47 -8.55 8.55
C VAL A 55 -10.46 -7.47 8.95
N VAL A 56 -11.71 -7.86 9.13
CA VAL A 56 -12.80 -6.96 9.48
C VAL A 56 -13.46 -7.42 10.77
N ALA A 57 -13.78 -6.46 11.62
CA ALA A 57 -14.65 -6.65 12.78
C ALA A 57 -15.66 -5.50 12.86
N ARG A 58 -16.80 -5.71 13.54
CA ARG A 58 -17.80 -4.66 13.72
C ARG A 58 -18.39 -4.67 15.12
N SER A 59 -18.93 -3.54 15.53
CA SER A 59 -19.68 -3.38 16.77
C SER A 59 -20.69 -2.23 16.65
N LYS A 60 -21.73 -2.24 17.49
CA LYS A 60 -22.64 -1.09 17.66
C LYS A 60 -22.08 -0.04 18.60
N THR A 61 -21.06 -0.36 19.38
CA THR A 61 -20.42 0.52 20.36
C THR A 61 -18.89 0.49 20.23
N LEU A 62 -18.21 1.41 20.87
CA LEU A 62 -16.75 1.45 20.97
C LEU A 62 -16.27 0.95 22.35
N ASP A 63 -17.06 0.14 23.02
CA ASP A 63 -16.70 -0.40 24.34
C ASP A 63 -15.55 -1.41 24.24
N ALA A 64 -14.91 -1.66 25.36
CA ALA A 64 -13.81 -2.62 25.42
C ALA A 64 -14.28 -4.02 24.99
N LEU A 65 -13.51 -4.60 24.05
CA LEU A 65 -13.75 -5.95 23.48
C LEU A 65 -15.18 -6.17 22.94
N SER A 66 -15.81 -5.11 22.43
CA SER A 66 -17.19 -5.17 21.91
C SER A 66 -17.28 -5.61 20.43
N PHE A 67 -16.15 -5.65 19.72
CA PHE A 67 -16.13 -5.97 18.30
C PHE A 67 -16.18 -7.47 18.05
N GLU A 68 -17.09 -7.90 17.17
CA GLU A 68 -17.17 -9.24 16.61
C GLU A 68 -16.40 -9.30 15.29
N GLY A 69 -15.55 -10.32 15.12
CA GLY A 69 -14.86 -10.55 13.84
C GLY A 69 -15.82 -11.03 12.76
N MET A 70 -15.58 -10.61 11.52
CA MET A 70 -16.32 -11.09 10.36
C MET A 70 -16.18 -12.63 10.27
N PRO A 71 -17.28 -13.38 10.11
CA PRO A 71 -17.24 -14.85 10.07
C PRO A 71 -16.38 -15.40 8.93
N SER A 72 -16.28 -14.67 7.82
CA SER A 72 -15.52 -15.05 6.63
C SER A 72 -14.12 -14.36 6.56
N ASN A 73 -13.57 -13.89 7.68
CA ASN A 73 -12.18 -13.40 7.67
C ASN A 73 -11.21 -14.47 7.15
N PRO A 74 -10.18 -14.06 6.40
CA PRO A 74 -9.80 -12.69 6.07
C PRO A 74 -10.70 -12.07 4.99
N PHE A 75 -10.88 -10.75 5.07
CA PHE A 75 -11.58 -9.96 4.06
C PHE A 75 -10.86 -9.97 2.71
N ILE A 76 -9.53 -9.84 2.73
CA ILE A 76 -8.67 -10.00 1.55
C ILE A 76 -7.34 -10.67 1.95
N THR A 77 -6.90 -11.62 1.14
CA THR A 77 -5.59 -12.28 1.22
C THR A 77 -5.30 -13.04 -0.06
N ASN A 78 -4.01 -13.34 -0.32
CA ASN A 78 -3.59 -14.27 -1.37
C ASN A 78 -2.80 -15.46 -0.80
N PHE A 79 -2.85 -15.68 0.52
CA PHE A 79 -2.08 -16.74 1.14
C PHE A 79 -2.45 -18.13 0.62
N ASP A 80 -3.72 -18.37 0.39
CA ASP A 80 -4.28 -19.63 -0.13
C ASP A 80 -4.36 -19.69 -1.68
N THR A 81 -3.97 -18.60 -2.36
CA THR A 81 -3.94 -18.49 -3.82
C THR A 81 -2.53 -18.16 -4.33
N PRO A 82 -1.55 -19.08 -4.16
CA PRO A 82 -0.12 -18.78 -4.36
C PRO A 82 0.25 -18.44 -5.81
N ARG A 83 -0.60 -18.78 -6.79
CA ARG A 83 -0.41 -18.46 -8.21
C ARG A 83 -1.23 -17.26 -8.70
N SER A 84 -1.88 -16.56 -7.78
CA SER A 84 -2.64 -15.36 -8.13
C SER A 84 -1.73 -14.26 -8.66
N TYR A 85 -2.25 -13.48 -9.60
CA TYR A 85 -1.57 -12.32 -10.18
C TYR A 85 -1.16 -11.28 -9.15
N LEU A 86 -1.98 -11.09 -8.11
CA LEU A 86 -1.67 -10.27 -6.95
C LEU A 86 -1.26 -11.16 -5.78
N GLN A 87 -0.33 -10.69 -4.99
CA GLN A 87 0.11 -11.31 -3.75
C GLN A 87 0.20 -10.26 -2.63
N LYS A 88 0.26 -10.71 -1.37
CA LYS A 88 0.53 -9.86 -0.20
C LYS A 88 -0.50 -8.74 -0.02
N GLN A 89 -1.77 -8.96 -0.38
CA GLN A 89 -2.82 -7.97 -0.22
C GLN A 89 -3.20 -7.77 1.24
N GLY A 90 -3.45 -6.52 1.61
CA GLY A 90 -3.85 -6.09 2.95
C GLY A 90 -3.45 -4.63 3.21
N HIS A 91 -3.64 -4.16 4.43
CA HIS A 91 -3.30 -2.83 4.89
C HIS A 91 -3.86 -1.75 3.98
N GLY A 92 -5.18 -1.67 3.90
CA GLY A 92 -5.86 -0.79 2.98
C GLY A 92 -6.98 0.03 3.62
N ALA A 93 -7.69 0.74 2.78
CA ALA A 93 -8.77 1.62 3.16
C ALA A 93 -10.02 1.38 2.30
N LEU A 94 -11.17 1.40 2.94
CA LEU A 94 -12.48 1.34 2.29
C LEU A 94 -12.90 2.73 1.85
N VAL A 95 -13.48 2.85 0.66
CA VAL A 95 -13.98 4.11 0.11
C VAL A 95 -15.29 3.87 -0.63
N ASP A 96 -16.21 4.81 -0.50
CA ASP A 96 -17.43 4.90 -1.31
C ASP A 96 -17.28 5.97 -2.39
N THR A 97 -17.94 5.75 -3.52
CA THR A 97 -17.99 6.71 -4.63
C THR A 97 -19.23 7.58 -4.55
N PRO A 98 -19.27 8.72 -5.25
CA PRO A 98 -20.50 9.52 -5.36
C PRO A 98 -21.69 8.73 -5.93
N SER A 99 -21.45 7.71 -6.76
CA SER A 99 -22.50 6.80 -7.26
C SER A 99 -22.96 5.74 -6.23
N GLY A 100 -22.37 5.71 -5.03
CA GLY A 100 -22.71 4.78 -3.95
C GLY A 100 -22.11 3.40 -4.10
N GLU A 101 -21.12 3.21 -4.97
CA GLU A 101 -20.34 1.99 -5.08
C GLU A 101 -19.18 1.99 -4.07
N TRP A 102 -18.77 0.80 -3.65
CA TRP A 102 -17.70 0.66 -2.66
C TRP A 102 -16.47 0.01 -3.25
N TYR A 103 -15.33 0.52 -2.87
CA TYR A 103 -14.01 0.02 -3.27
C TYR A 103 -13.08 -0.07 -2.07
N TYR A 104 -12.12 -0.96 -2.18
CA TYR A 104 -11.07 -1.15 -1.20
C TYR A 104 -9.71 -1.00 -1.87
N ALA A 105 -8.94 -0.01 -1.45
CA ALA A 105 -7.57 0.23 -1.94
C ALA A 105 -6.58 -0.32 -0.92
N SER A 106 -5.70 -1.23 -1.33
CA SER A 106 -4.77 -1.90 -0.42
C SER A 106 -3.38 -2.07 -1.01
N LEU A 107 -2.43 -2.35 -0.14
CA LEU A 107 -1.12 -2.81 -0.56
C LEU A 107 -1.23 -4.16 -1.26
N CYS A 108 -0.37 -4.35 -2.26
CA CYS A 108 -0.18 -5.64 -2.92
C CYS A 108 1.25 -5.76 -3.45
N GLY A 109 1.59 -6.90 -4.01
CA GLY A 109 2.76 -7.10 -4.83
C GLY A 109 2.39 -7.88 -6.08
N ARG A 110 2.97 -7.53 -7.22
CA ARG A 110 2.90 -8.34 -8.44
C ARG A 110 4.13 -9.24 -8.47
N PRO A 111 3.96 -10.57 -8.42
CA PRO A 111 5.10 -11.47 -8.50
C PRO A 111 5.56 -11.64 -9.95
N TRP A 112 6.85 -11.70 -10.11
CA TRP A 112 7.50 -12.17 -11.33
C TRP A 112 7.88 -13.64 -11.17
N HIS A 113 7.72 -14.44 -12.22
CA HIS A 113 8.02 -15.86 -12.25
C HIS A 113 9.02 -16.16 -13.35
N HIS A 114 9.98 -17.02 -13.08
CA HIS A 114 10.87 -17.57 -14.10
C HIS A 114 10.22 -18.77 -14.79
N ASP A 115 10.35 -18.86 -16.10
CA ASP A 115 9.72 -19.92 -16.90
C ASP A 115 10.21 -21.35 -16.58
N ASN A 116 11.41 -21.48 -15.99
CA ASN A 116 12.08 -22.77 -15.73
C ASN A 116 12.26 -23.07 -14.24
N GLU A 117 11.54 -22.41 -13.38
CA GLU A 117 11.73 -22.60 -11.95
C GLU A 117 10.92 -23.78 -11.41
N SER A 118 11.65 -24.79 -10.93
CA SER A 118 11.09 -25.79 -10.04
C SER A 118 11.06 -25.23 -8.61
N PHE A 119 10.16 -24.29 -8.33
CA PHE A 119 10.11 -23.66 -7.03
C PHE A 119 9.40 -24.48 -5.99
N THR A 120 9.97 -24.45 -4.80
CA THR A 120 9.30 -24.85 -3.56
C THR A 120 8.19 -23.86 -3.18
N ASP A 121 8.27 -22.59 -3.61
CA ASP A 121 7.21 -21.60 -3.45
C ASP A 121 6.71 -21.06 -4.81
N PRO A 122 5.47 -21.38 -5.18
CA PRO A 122 4.89 -20.93 -6.45
C PRO A 122 4.53 -19.44 -6.50
N ARG A 123 4.78 -18.66 -5.43
CA ARG A 123 4.34 -17.26 -5.32
C ARG A 123 5.17 -16.29 -6.14
N GLY A 124 6.39 -16.68 -6.56
CA GLY A 124 7.29 -15.82 -7.33
C GLY A 124 7.94 -14.69 -6.53
N TRP A 125 8.43 -13.66 -7.21
CA TRP A 125 9.27 -12.60 -6.66
C TRP A 125 8.65 -11.22 -6.91
N CYS A 126 8.25 -10.52 -5.85
CA CYS A 126 7.70 -9.17 -5.95
C CYS A 126 8.82 -8.11 -6.03
N THR A 127 9.56 -8.11 -7.14
CA THR A 127 10.74 -7.25 -7.33
C THR A 127 10.42 -5.76 -7.45
N LEU A 128 9.18 -5.41 -7.83
CA LEU A 128 8.70 -4.03 -7.85
C LEU A 128 8.37 -3.48 -6.45
N GLY A 129 8.45 -4.35 -5.43
CA GLY A 129 8.09 -3.99 -4.06
C GLY A 129 6.59 -3.93 -3.83
N ARG A 130 6.14 -3.03 -2.96
CA ARG A 130 4.71 -2.83 -2.68
C ARG A 130 4.10 -1.87 -3.67
N GLU A 131 2.98 -2.28 -4.22
CA GLU A 131 2.13 -1.51 -5.12
C GLU A 131 0.76 -1.34 -4.49
N THR A 132 -0.17 -0.69 -5.19
CA THR A 132 -1.55 -0.52 -4.72
C THR A 132 -2.49 -1.24 -5.67
N SER A 133 -3.38 -2.06 -5.11
CA SER A 133 -4.53 -2.62 -5.82
C SER A 133 -5.81 -1.91 -5.39
N ILE A 134 -6.79 -1.89 -6.30
CA ILE A 134 -8.16 -1.46 -5.99
C ILE A 134 -9.06 -2.66 -6.26
N GLN A 135 -9.96 -2.96 -5.33
CA GLN A 135 -10.92 -4.06 -5.45
C GLN A 135 -12.33 -3.54 -5.21
N LYS A 136 -13.30 -4.05 -5.97
CA LYS A 136 -14.70 -3.72 -5.77
C LYS A 136 -15.24 -4.46 -4.55
N VAL A 137 -16.05 -3.75 -3.74
CA VAL A 137 -16.65 -4.27 -2.52
C VAL A 137 -18.17 -4.24 -2.64
N GLU A 138 -18.81 -5.30 -2.21
CA GLU A 138 -20.26 -5.37 -2.02
C GLU A 138 -20.57 -5.76 -0.58
N TRP A 139 -21.82 -5.51 -0.16
CA TRP A 139 -22.30 -5.78 1.18
C TRP A 139 -23.30 -6.91 1.16
N THR A 140 -23.18 -7.85 2.08
CA THR A 140 -24.15 -8.91 2.29
C THR A 140 -25.43 -8.36 2.96
N GLU A 141 -26.51 -9.13 2.93
CA GLU A 141 -27.79 -8.72 3.56
C GLU A 141 -27.65 -8.54 5.08
N ASP A 142 -26.77 -9.31 5.73
CA ASP A 142 -26.45 -9.19 7.16
C ASP A 142 -25.41 -8.11 7.45
N GLY A 143 -25.02 -7.33 6.44
CA GLY A 143 -24.21 -6.13 6.57
C GLY A 143 -22.71 -6.37 6.69
N TRP A 144 -22.18 -7.47 6.18
CA TRP A 144 -20.74 -7.65 6.05
C TRP A 144 -20.21 -7.26 4.65
N PRO A 145 -19.03 -6.64 4.56
CA PRO A 145 -18.41 -6.37 3.26
C PRO A 145 -17.74 -7.62 2.70
N TYR A 146 -17.66 -7.75 1.37
CA TYR A 146 -16.85 -8.77 0.72
C TYR A 146 -16.23 -8.24 -0.57
N ILE A 147 -15.10 -8.79 -0.97
CA ILE A 147 -14.44 -8.50 -2.25
C ILE A 147 -15.19 -9.23 -3.37
N VAL A 148 -15.63 -8.49 -4.38
CA VAL A 148 -16.25 -9.07 -5.57
C VAL A 148 -15.26 -10.00 -6.27
N GLY A 149 -15.66 -11.24 -6.53
CA GLY A 149 -14.81 -12.28 -7.11
C GLY A 149 -13.98 -13.07 -6.11
N GLY A 150 -14.12 -12.79 -4.79
CA GLY A 150 -13.48 -13.54 -3.70
C GLY A 150 -12.29 -12.81 -3.06
N HIS A 151 -11.89 -13.29 -1.90
CA HIS A 151 -10.90 -12.65 -1.05
C HIS A 151 -9.47 -12.56 -1.64
N GLY A 152 -9.19 -13.27 -2.72
CA GLY A 152 -7.92 -13.16 -3.44
C GLY A 152 -7.81 -11.90 -4.33
N GLY A 153 -8.90 -11.15 -4.48
CA GLY A 153 -8.97 -10.00 -5.37
C GLY A 153 -8.94 -10.35 -6.86
N GLN A 154 -9.16 -9.36 -7.69
CA GLN A 154 -9.23 -9.49 -9.15
C GLN A 154 -8.09 -8.71 -9.81
N ARG A 155 -7.58 -9.23 -10.93
CA ARG A 155 -6.62 -8.51 -11.77
C ARG A 155 -7.26 -7.31 -12.46
N TYR A 156 -8.50 -7.46 -12.89
CA TYR A 156 -9.30 -6.45 -13.56
C TYR A 156 -10.55 -6.19 -12.74
N VAL A 157 -10.81 -4.95 -12.48
CA VAL A 157 -11.92 -4.49 -11.66
C VAL A 157 -12.71 -3.47 -12.46
N ASP A 158 -14.04 -3.57 -12.44
CA ASP A 158 -14.89 -2.59 -13.09
C ASP A 158 -14.69 -1.21 -12.49
N ALA A 159 -14.55 -0.21 -13.35
CA ALA A 159 -14.49 1.17 -12.91
C ALA A 159 -15.82 1.61 -12.26
N PRO A 160 -15.80 2.57 -11.33
CA PRO A 160 -17.02 3.18 -10.81
C PRO A 160 -17.88 3.74 -11.94
N LYS A 161 -19.21 3.72 -11.77
CA LYS A 161 -20.17 4.24 -12.76
C LYS A 161 -20.00 5.73 -13.03
N ASP A 162 -19.47 6.46 -12.06
CA ASP A 162 -19.17 7.89 -12.13
C ASP A 162 -17.69 8.17 -12.49
N ALA A 163 -16.93 7.15 -12.88
CA ALA A 163 -15.57 7.34 -13.35
C ALA A 163 -15.55 8.21 -14.62
N ILE A 164 -14.67 9.20 -14.61
CA ILE A 164 -14.40 10.02 -15.80
C ILE A 164 -13.32 9.32 -16.60
N GLU A 165 -13.63 9.03 -17.87
CA GLU A 165 -12.63 8.51 -18.77
C GLU A 165 -11.55 9.57 -19.04
N THR A 166 -10.31 9.24 -18.76
CA THR A 166 -9.16 10.09 -19.02
C THR A 166 -8.22 9.40 -19.98
N GLU A 167 -7.66 10.15 -20.90
CA GLU A 167 -6.61 9.60 -21.77
C GLU A 167 -5.41 9.20 -20.90
N ALA A 168 -4.98 7.95 -21.03
CA ALA A 168 -3.74 7.51 -20.42
C ALA A 168 -2.58 8.31 -21.04
N PRO A 169 -1.55 8.68 -20.25
CA PRO A 169 -0.35 9.30 -20.81
C PRO A 169 0.20 8.41 -21.93
N ALA A 170 0.36 8.97 -23.13
CA ALA A 170 0.81 8.24 -24.30
C ALA A 170 2.28 7.77 -24.21
N ASP A 171 3.06 8.41 -23.35
CA ASP A 171 4.48 8.13 -23.14
C ASP A 171 4.79 7.99 -21.64
N HIS A 172 5.36 6.86 -21.26
CA HIS A 172 5.87 6.57 -19.91
C HIS A 172 7.36 6.88 -19.77
N SER A 173 8.02 7.36 -20.83
CA SER A 173 9.40 7.79 -20.74
C SER A 173 9.52 9.01 -19.83
N GLN A 174 10.58 9.04 -19.07
CA GLN A 174 10.85 10.11 -18.13
C GLN A 174 12.27 10.59 -18.35
N HIS A 175 12.40 11.86 -18.68
CA HIS A 175 13.65 12.54 -18.87
C HIS A 175 13.81 13.64 -17.82
N ASP A 176 14.99 13.76 -17.24
CA ASP A 176 15.35 14.88 -16.39
C ASP A 176 16.69 15.46 -16.91
N ASP A 177 16.66 16.70 -17.30
CA ASP A 177 17.83 17.43 -17.79
C ASP A 177 18.58 18.18 -16.68
N PHE A 178 18.08 18.09 -15.43
CA PHE A 178 18.65 18.74 -14.24
C PHE A 178 18.83 20.25 -14.38
N MET A 179 18.00 20.91 -15.17
CA MET A 179 18.04 22.39 -15.31
C MET A 179 17.48 23.10 -14.09
N SER A 180 16.56 22.46 -13.35
CA SER A 180 16.03 22.97 -12.07
C SER A 180 17.11 22.94 -10.98
N ASP A 181 17.05 23.89 -10.06
CA ASP A 181 17.89 23.92 -8.84
C ASP A 181 17.38 23.00 -7.72
N THR A 182 16.28 22.28 -7.96
CA THR A 182 15.71 21.28 -7.07
C THR A 182 15.45 19.98 -7.82
N LEU A 183 15.60 18.85 -7.13
CA LEU A 183 15.23 17.55 -7.70
C LEU A 183 13.72 17.47 -7.94
N ASP A 184 13.34 16.90 -9.08
CA ASP A 184 11.95 16.55 -9.35
C ASP A 184 11.42 15.54 -8.30
N LEU A 185 10.10 15.57 -8.05
CA LEU A 185 9.42 14.71 -7.07
C LEU A 185 9.56 13.21 -7.34
N ASN A 186 9.91 12.83 -8.57
CA ASN A 186 10.18 11.42 -8.91
C ASN A 186 11.53 10.91 -8.37
N TRP A 187 12.43 11.79 -7.98
CA TRP A 187 13.70 11.42 -7.38
C TRP A 187 13.56 11.19 -5.88
N ASN A 188 14.19 10.16 -5.40
CA ASN A 188 14.17 9.75 -4.00
C ASN A 188 15.60 9.62 -3.48
N THR A 189 15.77 9.98 -2.23
CA THR A 189 16.98 9.70 -1.45
C THR A 189 16.67 8.67 -0.38
N LEU A 190 17.67 8.08 0.22
CA LEU A 190 17.49 7.06 1.24
C LEU A 190 17.58 7.65 2.64
N ARG A 191 16.47 7.71 3.37
CA ARG A 191 16.30 8.10 4.79
C ARG A 191 16.52 9.57 5.13
N VAL A 192 17.30 10.28 4.34
CA VAL A 192 17.58 11.72 4.55
C VAL A 192 17.25 12.49 3.28
N PRO A 193 16.74 13.72 3.38
CA PRO A 193 16.48 14.57 2.21
C PRO A 193 17.78 14.89 1.46
N PHE A 194 17.66 15.18 0.16
CA PHE A 194 18.78 15.69 -0.63
C PHE A 194 19.28 17.00 -0.05
N ASP A 195 20.57 17.11 0.21
CA ASP A 195 21.20 18.29 0.81
C ASP A 195 22.57 18.57 0.20
N GLY A 196 23.17 19.69 0.63
CA GLY A 196 24.49 20.11 0.17
C GLY A 196 25.66 19.18 0.52
N LYS A 197 25.47 18.20 1.42
CA LYS A 197 26.46 17.15 1.69
C LYS A 197 26.41 16.06 0.62
N MET A 198 25.21 15.69 0.20
CA MET A 198 25.01 14.72 -0.88
C MET A 198 25.48 15.25 -2.22
N GLY A 199 25.18 16.53 -2.51
CA GLY A 199 25.51 17.10 -3.79
C GLY A 199 24.76 18.39 -4.07
N LYS A 200 24.60 18.67 -5.34
CA LYS A 200 23.78 19.79 -5.85
C LYS A 200 23.18 19.44 -7.20
N VAL A 201 22.09 20.10 -7.54
CA VAL A 201 21.40 19.96 -8.83
C VAL A 201 21.24 21.38 -9.43
N GLY A 202 21.25 21.46 -10.75
CA GLY A 202 21.04 22.71 -11.48
C GLY A 202 22.00 22.91 -12.64
N GLY A 203 21.63 23.78 -13.57
CA GLY A 203 22.45 24.09 -14.73
C GLY A 203 22.75 22.92 -15.66
N GLY A 204 21.84 21.92 -15.70
CA GLY A 204 21.97 20.75 -16.53
C GLY A 204 22.75 19.58 -15.91
N VAL A 205 23.00 19.61 -14.60
CA VAL A 205 23.85 18.63 -13.94
C VAL A 205 23.29 18.25 -12.56
N LEU A 206 23.33 16.96 -12.25
CA LEU A 206 23.25 16.44 -10.88
C LEU A 206 24.67 16.05 -10.44
N GLU A 207 25.24 16.82 -9.53
CA GLU A 207 26.53 16.50 -8.89
C GLU A 207 26.29 15.70 -7.63
N LEU A 208 26.92 14.54 -7.51
CA LEU A 208 26.90 13.72 -6.29
C LEU A 208 28.32 13.65 -5.70
N ARG A 209 28.41 13.79 -4.39
CA ARG A 209 29.65 13.65 -3.64
C ARG A 209 29.68 12.31 -2.93
N GLY A 210 30.72 11.54 -3.13
CA GLY A 210 30.93 10.28 -2.42
C GLY A 210 30.94 10.50 -0.91
N GLN A 211 30.23 9.64 -0.18
CA GLN A 211 30.19 9.58 1.27
C GLN A 211 30.47 8.13 1.73
N GLY A 212 29.70 7.59 2.66
CA GLY A 212 29.80 6.22 3.09
C GLY A 212 29.37 5.21 2.02
N SER A 213 29.57 3.93 2.29
CA SER A 213 29.15 2.84 1.41
C SER A 213 27.62 2.73 1.32
N LEU A 214 27.10 2.03 0.32
CA LEU A 214 25.66 1.76 0.16
C LEU A 214 25.03 1.03 1.35
N CYS A 215 25.85 0.40 2.19
CA CYS A 215 25.40 -0.25 3.44
C CYS A 215 25.30 0.71 4.62
N ASN A 216 25.77 1.97 4.48
CA ASN A 216 25.62 3.00 5.53
C ASN A 216 24.13 3.37 5.65
N LEU A 217 23.69 3.67 6.88
CA LEU A 217 22.27 4.00 7.12
C LEU A 217 21.92 5.45 6.77
N PHE A 218 22.84 6.41 6.95
CA PHE A 218 22.53 7.83 6.84
C PHE A 218 23.58 8.63 6.02
N ASP A 219 24.84 8.19 6.01
CA ASP A 219 25.93 8.93 5.36
C ASP A 219 26.21 8.32 3.98
N LEU A 220 25.24 8.41 3.07
CA LEU A 220 25.42 7.96 1.70
C LEU A 220 24.79 8.97 0.72
N SER A 221 25.40 9.07 -0.46
CA SER A 221 24.85 9.86 -1.56
C SER A 221 24.16 8.92 -2.55
N LEU A 222 22.84 8.85 -2.43
CA LEU A 222 22.00 8.04 -3.31
C LEU A 222 20.81 8.88 -3.78
N VAL A 223 20.69 9.00 -5.09
CA VAL A 223 19.51 9.56 -5.76
C VAL A 223 18.98 8.50 -6.71
N ALA A 224 17.74 8.11 -6.54
CA ALA A 224 17.15 6.99 -7.24
C ALA A 224 15.71 7.25 -7.68
N ARG A 225 15.26 6.54 -8.69
CA ARG A 225 13.85 6.48 -9.09
C ARG A 225 13.30 5.09 -8.81
N ARG A 226 12.02 5.03 -8.53
CA ARG A 226 11.33 3.76 -8.32
C ARG A 226 11.12 3.04 -9.66
N TRP A 227 11.34 1.74 -9.68
CA TRP A 227 10.88 0.86 -10.75
C TRP A 227 9.35 0.80 -10.79
N GLN A 228 8.78 0.86 -11.98
CA GLN A 228 7.34 0.75 -12.21
C GLN A 228 6.99 -0.38 -13.18
N ALA A 229 8.00 -0.99 -13.81
CA ALA A 229 7.85 -2.10 -14.75
C ALA A 229 8.94 -3.16 -14.49
N PHE A 230 8.67 -4.41 -14.88
CA PHE A 230 9.64 -5.50 -14.78
C PHE A 230 10.80 -5.34 -15.78
N ASN A 231 10.55 -4.66 -16.89
CA ASN A 231 11.56 -4.35 -17.89
C ASN A 231 11.57 -2.85 -18.14
N PHE A 232 12.74 -2.26 -18.18
CA PHE A 232 12.93 -0.84 -18.49
C PHE A 232 14.34 -0.61 -19.02
N ASP A 233 14.51 0.46 -19.78
CA ASP A 233 15.82 0.98 -20.19
C ASP A 233 16.11 2.27 -19.43
N ALA A 234 17.34 2.42 -18.97
CA ALA A 234 17.81 3.64 -18.33
C ALA A 234 19.15 4.08 -18.93
N THR A 235 19.24 5.33 -19.29
CA THR A 235 20.46 5.93 -19.85
C THR A 235 20.84 7.17 -19.05
N VAL A 236 22.11 7.26 -18.70
CA VAL A 236 22.68 8.43 -18.01
C VAL A 236 24.04 8.76 -18.60
N LYS A 237 24.31 10.04 -18.79
CA LYS A 237 25.67 10.53 -19.07
C LYS A 237 26.36 10.78 -17.74
N VAL A 238 27.53 10.20 -17.53
CA VAL A 238 28.31 10.35 -16.28
C VAL A 238 29.66 10.94 -16.61
N GLU A 239 30.08 11.93 -15.81
CA GLU A 239 31.42 12.52 -15.82
C GLU A 239 32.00 12.32 -14.42
N PHE A 240 33.26 11.79 -14.36
CA PHE A 240 33.95 11.51 -13.12
C PHE A 240 35.06 12.56 -12.86
#